data_a50ad98ffa9d47663079bdce5c2cec8e
#
_entry.id   a50ad98ffa9d47663079bdce5c2cec8e
#
_cell.length_a   1.000
_cell.length_b   1.000
_cell.length_c   1.000
_cell.angle_alpha   90.00
_cell.angle_beta   90.00
_cell.angle_gamma   90.00
#
_symmetry.space_group_name_H-M   'P 1'
#
loop_
_entity.id
_entity.type
_entity.pdbx_description
1 polymer ?
#
loop_
_entity_poly.entity_id
_entity_poly.type
_entity_poly.pdbx_seq_one_letter_code
_entity_poly.pdbx_strand_id
1 'polypeptide(L)'
;MKILAILFLSLSFVISYAQAPEFNGRTWEAPYHLSSPANWGVERFPIPIDFAPQIPYKGVEDIRFTPGWAKAASDEFWSYAFLWYLEGDVKTDAKIIENNLQQYYHGLITANGIDTSNAVITTFKEIAKDTHDVKTFNGTIQMFDYMAKQTIVINCKVHVKICKNKTKTFIFYELSPKPLSHIIWQSLDALWTEFKCKK
;
A
#
# COMPACT_ATOMS: atom_id res chain seq x y z
N MET A 1 -67.09 -16.39 -36.57
CA MET A 1 -65.74 -16.63 -36.10
C MET A 1 -65.21 -15.37 -35.45
N LYS A 2 -65.08 -15.34 -34.09
CA LYS A 2 -64.53 -14.20 -33.37
C LYS A 2 -63.09 -14.57 -32.98
N ILE A 3 -62.11 -13.87 -33.50
CA ILE A 3 -60.70 -14.06 -33.20
C ILE A 3 -60.39 -13.22 -31.96
N LEU A 4 -60.01 -13.91 -30.87
CA LEU A 4 -59.60 -13.28 -29.62
C LEU A 4 -58.10 -13.05 -29.68
N ALA A 5 -57.69 -11.78 -29.78
CA ALA A 5 -56.28 -11.41 -29.73
C ALA A 5 -55.85 -11.29 -28.27
N ILE A 6 -54.93 -12.20 -27.85
CA ILE A 6 -54.32 -12.18 -26.51
C ILE A 6 -53.09 -11.32 -26.60
N LEU A 7 -53.12 -10.15 -25.93
CA LEU A 7 -51.99 -9.23 -25.82
C LEU A 7 -51.07 -9.72 -24.66
N PHE A 8 -49.91 -10.27 -25.01
CA PHE A 8 -48.85 -10.60 -24.03
C PHE A 8 -48.09 -9.31 -23.61
N LEU A 9 -48.38 -8.85 -22.38
CA LEU A 9 -47.65 -7.74 -21.79
C LEU A 9 -46.39 -8.29 -21.13
N SER A 10 -45.23 -8.19 -21.81
CA SER A 10 -43.94 -8.58 -21.24
C SER A 10 -43.43 -7.49 -20.29
N LEU A 11 -43.49 -7.78 -18.98
CA LEU A 11 -42.98 -6.93 -17.93
C LEU A 11 -41.46 -7.11 -17.87
N SER A 12 -40.70 -6.20 -18.47
CA SER A 12 -39.22 -6.16 -18.38
C SER A 12 -38.81 -5.59 -17.03
N PHE A 13 -38.35 -6.44 -16.12
CA PHE A 13 -37.73 -6.00 -14.88
C PHE A 13 -36.34 -5.45 -15.20
N VAL A 14 -36.17 -4.13 -15.18
CA VAL A 14 -34.87 -3.47 -15.20
C VAL A 14 -34.27 -3.59 -13.80
N ILE A 15 -33.35 -4.53 -13.62
CA ILE A 15 -32.55 -4.63 -12.38
C ILE A 15 -31.52 -3.52 -12.43
N SER A 16 -31.78 -2.42 -11.73
CA SER A 16 -30.80 -1.35 -11.53
C SER A 16 -29.77 -1.83 -10.50
N TYR A 17 -28.59 -2.21 -10.97
CA TYR A 17 -27.46 -2.42 -10.07
C TYR A 17 -27.00 -1.05 -9.57
N ALA A 18 -27.27 -0.73 -8.32
CA ALA A 18 -26.64 0.40 -7.67
C ALA A 18 -25.12 0.13 -7.63
N GLN A 19 -24.32 0.89 -8.37
CA GLN A 19 -22.88 0.85 -8.25
C GLN A 19 -22.50 1.20 -6.81
N ALA A 20 -21.65 0.35 -6.19
CA ALA A 20 -21.08 0.69 -4.90
C ALA A 20 -20.38 2.07 -5.02
N PRO A 21 -20.48 2.93 -3.98
CA PRO A 21 -19.86 4.25 -4.04
C PRO A 21 -18.34 4.08 -4.26
N GLU A 22 -17.81 4.88 -5.19
CA GLU A 22 -16.39 4.89 -5.49
C GLU A 22 -15.59 5.29 -4.23
N PHE A 23 -14.46 4.60 -3.99
CA PHE A 23 -13.61 4.88 -2.83
C PHE A 23 -13.02 6.29 -2.92
N ASN A 24 -13.22 7.09 -1.87
CA ASN A 24 -12.65 8.43 -1.78
C ASN A 24 -11.66 8.50 -0.61
N GLY A 25 -10.37 8.42 -0.91
CA GLY A 25 -9.31 8.42 0.10
C GLY A 25 -9.21 9.68 0.96
N ARG A 26 -9.79 10.82 0.50
CA ARG A 26 -9.80 12.08 1.26
C ARG A 26 -10.85 12.09 2.37
N THR A 27 -11.98 11.43 2.15
CA THR A 27 -13.09 11.37 3.10
C THR A 27 -13.15 10.04 3.85
N TRP A 28 -12.32 9.06 3.45
CA TRP A 28 -12.29 7.77 4.11
C TRP A 28 -11.76 7.88 5.55
N GLU A 29 -12.55 7.40 6.49
CA GLU A 29 -12.18 7.38 7.91
C GLU A 29 -11.46 6.07 8.26
N ALA A 30 -10.16 6.18 8.58
CA ALA A 30 -9.36 5.04 8.95
C ALA A 30 -9.84 4.43 10.29
N PRO A 31 -10.07 3.10 10.37
CA PRO A 31 -10.43 2.41 11.61
C PRO A 31 -9.22 2.16 12.52
N TYR A 32 -8.20 2.98 12.40
CA TYR A 32 -6.95 3.00 13.17
C TYR A 32 -6.47 4.46 13.30
N HIS A 33 -5.44 4.66 14.11
CA HIS A 33 -4.70 5.92 14.16
C HIS A 33 -3.32 5.69 13.53
N LEU A 34 -3.02 6.41 12.47
CA LEU A 34 -1.71 6.57 11.88
C LEU A 34 -1.43 8.07 11.80
N SER A 35 -0.43 8.54 12.52
CA SER A 35 -0.11 9.96 12.60
C SER A 35 0.25 10.55 11.23
N SER A 36 0.06 11.84 11.09
CA SER A 36 0.47 12.60 9.92
C SER A 36 1.29 13.81 10.41
N PRO A 37 2.62 13.73 10.41
CA PRO A 37 3.45 14.86 10.83
C PRO A 37 3.17 16.11 9.97
N ALA A 38 3.47 17.28 10.52
CA ALA A 38 3.26 18.54 9.80
C ALA A 38 4.01 18.55 8.46
N ASN A 39 3.33 19.01 7.41
CA ASN A 39 3.84 19.10 6.04
C ASN A 39 4.09 17.76 5.32
N TRP A 40 3.73 16.63 5.91
CA TRP A 40 3.78 15.35 5.21
C TRP A 40 2.58 15.20 4.26
N GLY A 41 2.82 14.66 3.08
CA GLY A 41 1.77 14.27 2.14
C GLY A 41 1.02 13.04 2.64
N VAL A 42 -0.27 12.98 2.34
CA VAL A 42 -1.13 11.82 2.64
C VAL A 42 -1.86 11.42 1.39
N GLU A 43 -1.72 10.16 1.00
CA GLU A 43 -2.52 9.55 -0.06
C GLU A 43 -3.15 8.25 0.42
N ARG A 44 -4.36 7.95 -0.07
CA ARG A 44 -5.08 6.72 0.23
C ARG A 44 -5.82 6.23 -1.00
N PHE A 45 -5.68 4.97 -1.29
CA PHE A 45 -6.41 4.33 -2.38
C PHE A 45 -6.76 2.86 -2.04
N PRO A 46 -7.73 2.27 -2.76
CA PRO A 46 -8.16 0.92 -2.49
C PRO A 46 -7.11 -0.10 -2.95
N ILE A 47 -7.11 -1.26 -2.31
CA ILE A 47 -6.43 -2.47 -2.79
C ILE A 47 -7.55 -3.41 -3.29
N PRO A 48 -7.50 -3.96 -4.51
CA PRO A 48 -6.34 -4.06 -5.42
C PRO A 48 -5.84 -2.72 -5.95
N ILE A 49 -4.51 -2.62 -6.07
CA ILE A 49 -3.81 -1.42 -6.55
C ILE A 49 -3.83 -1.43 -8.07
N ASP A 50 -4.28 -0.35 -8.72
CA ASP A 50 -4.47 -0.28 -10.16
C ASP A 50 -3.21 -0.61 -10.98
N PHE A 51 -2.05 -0.12 -10.53
CA PHE A 51 -0.78 -0.39 -11.20
C PHE A 51 -0.14 -1.73 -10.80
N ALA A 52 -0.67 -2.43 -9.79
CA ALA A 52 -0.17 -3.73 -9.32
C ALA A 52 -1.33 -4.71 -9.02
N PRO A 53 -2.21 -5.01 -10.00
CA PRO A 53 -3.41 -5.83 -9.79
C PRO A 53 -3.10 -7.29 -9.44
N GLN A 54 -1.84 -7.73 -9.60
CA GLN A 54 -1.39 -9.08 -9.24
C GLN A 54 -1.27 -9.28 -7.73
N ILE A 55 -1.24 -8.21 -6.93
CA ILE A 55 -1.24 -8.29 -5.47
C ILE A 55 -2.64 -8.71 -5.01
N PRO A 56 -2.80 -9.94 -4.44
CA PRO A 56 -4.10 -10.61 -4.33
C PRO A 56 -4.87 -10.21 -3.06
N TYR A 57 -4.75 -8.96 -2.63
CA TYR A 57 -5.37 -8.50 -1.40
C TYR A 57 -6.56 -7.58 -1.66
N LYS A 58 -7.34 -7.35 -0.60
CA LYS A 58 -8.38 -6.32 -0.53
C LYS A 58 -8.12 -5.47 0.70
N GLY A 59 -8.34 -4.16 0.57
CA GLY A 59 -8.12 -3.27 1.67
C GLY A 59 -7.89 -1.83 1.24
N VAL A 60 -7.04 -1.13 1.99
CA VAL A 60 -6.66 0.25 1.71
C VAL A 60 -5.15 0.40 1.91
N GLU A 61 -4.51 1.09 1.00
CA GLU A 61 -3.18 1.65 1.18
C GLU A 61 -3.28 3.07 1.71
N ASP A 62 -2.54 3.39 2.79
CA ASP A 62 -2.51 4.70 3.45
C ASP A 62 -1.06 5.17 3.57
N ILE A 63 -0.67 6.16 2.75
CA ILE A 63 0.71 6.59 2.55
C ILE A 63 1.01 7.88 3.31
N ARG A 64 2.25 8.03 3.76
CA ARG A 64 2.83 9.24 4.37
C ARG A 64 4.13 9.60 3.66
N PHE A 65 4.11 10.66 2.89
CA PHE A 65 5.27 11.17 2.17
C PHE A 65 5.98 12.26 2.98
N THR A 66 7.30 12.16 3.13
CA THR A 66 8.09 13.28 3.69
C THR A 66 8.00 14.52 2.79
N PRO A 67 8.20 15.74 3.29
CA PRO A 67 8.13 16.96 2.47
C PRO A 67 9.11 17.01 1.29
N GLY A 68 10.20 16.25 1.39
CA GLY A 68 11.25 16.20 0.37
C GLY A 68 11.25 14.95 -0.50
N TRP A 69 10.28 14.03 -0.34
CA TRP A 69 10.30 12.69 -0.94
C TRP A 69 10.50 12.65 -2.47
N ALA A 70 9.95 13.62 -3.20
CA ALA A 70 10.04 13.71 -4.66
C ALA A 70 11.15 14.66 -5.15
N LYS A 71 11.96 15.21 -4.26
CA LYS A 71 13.01 16.17 -4.60
C LYS A 71 14.37 15.48 -4.58
N ALA A 72 14.96 15.21 -5.75
CA ALA A 72 16.22 14.46 -5.89
C ALA A 72 17.38 15.01 -5.06
N ALA A 73 17.44 16.35 -4.82
CA ALA A 73 18.46 16.99 -4.00
C ALA A 73 18.15 16.99 -2.50
N SER A 74 17.00 16.44 -2.08
CA SER A 74 16.61 16.37 -0.67
C SER A 74 17.22 15.16 0.03
N ASP A 75 17.57 15.32 1.30
CA ASP A 75 17.92 14.19 2.17
C ASP A 75 16.75 13.24 2.41
N GLU A 76 15.52 13.69 2.15
CA GLU A 76 14.28 12.92 2.26
C GLU A 76 13.86 12.25 0.94
N PHE A 77 14.65 12.36 -0.13
CA PHE A 77 14.33 11.78 -1.43
C PHE A 77 14.02 10.28 -1.31
N TRP A 78 12.89 9.83 -1.89
CA TRP A 78 12.38 8.46 -1.74
C TRP A 78 12.20 8.00 -0.28
N SER A 79 12.02 8.94 0.66
CA SER A 79 11.72 8.60 2.06
C SER A 79 10.24 8.79 2.34
N TYR A 80 9.56 7.70 2.66
CA TYR A 80 8.12 7.67 2.92
C TYR A 80 7.75 6.39 3.65
N ALA A 81 6.51 6.32 4.13
CA ALA A 81 5.96 5.11 4.70
C ALA A 81 4.57 4.85 4.14
N PHE A 82 4.16 3.59 4.07
CA PHE A 82 2.79 3.24 3.74
C PHE A 82 2.30 2.06 4.56
N LEU A 83 1.02 2.07 4.83
CA LEU A 83 0.31 1.04 5.55
C LEU A 83 -0.66 0.33 4.61
N TRP A 84 -0.54 -0.98 4.51
CA TRP A 84 -1.60 -1.82 3.95
C TRP A 84 -2.53 -2.29 5.07
N TYR A 85 -3.75 -1.79 5.06
CA TYR A 85 -4.85 -2.25 5.89
C TYR A 85 -5.63 -3.31 5.13
N LEU A 86 -5.37 -4.57 5.41
CA LEU A 86 -5.83 -5.70 4.61
C LEU A 86 -6.98 -6.46 5.27
N GLU A 87 -7.91 -6.95 4.45
CA GLU A 87 -8.98 -7.85 4.88
C GLU A 87 -8.43 -9.25 5.17
N GLY A 88 -8.90 -9.83 6.28
CA GLY A 88 -8.55 -11.18 6.67
C GLY A 88 -7.21 -11.31 7.42
N ASP A 89 -6.87 -12.55 7.73
CA ASP A 89 -5.58 -12.96 8.29
C ASP A 89 -4.63 -13.28 7.13
N VAL A 90 -3.83 -12.29 6.75
CA VAL A 90 -2.91 -12.40 5.61
C VAL A 90 -1.59 -13.01 6.09
N LYS A 91 -1.22 -14.13 5.49
CA LYS A 91 0.08 -14.76 5.73
C LYS A 91 1.19 -13.85 5.22
N THR A 92 2.22 -13.69 6.03
CA THR A 92 3.41 -12.91 5.71
C THR A 92 4.67 -13.69 6.02
N ASP A 93 5.58 -13.73 5.08
CA ASP A 93 6.97 -14.17 5.23
C ASP A 93 7.85 -13.34 4.30
N ALA A 94 9.16 -13.51 4.38
CA ALA A 94 10.10 -12.74 3.59
C ALA A 94 9.83 -12.87 2.08
N LYS A 95 9.50 -14.08 1.60
CA LYS A 95 9.26 -14.34 0.18
C LYS A 95 7.96 -13.70 -0.33
N ILE A 96 6.91 -13.71 0.48
CA ILE A 96 5.65 -13.03 0.17
C ILE A 96 5.87 -11.52 0.09
N ILE A 97 6.62 -10.94 1.04
CA ILE A 97 6.97 -9.51 1.03
C ILE A 97 7.79 -9.16 -0.21
N GLU A 98 8.81 -9.95 -0.55
CA GLU A 98 9.60 -9.80 -1.76
C GLU A 98 8.72 -9.76 -3.01
N ASN A 99 7.88 -10.76 -3.20
CA ASN A 99 7.02 -10.86 -4.36
C ASN A 99 6.04 -9.67 -4.46
N ASN A 100 5.42 -9.29 -3.35
CA ASN A 100 4.48 -8.17 -3.31
C ASN A 100 5.16 -6.86 -3.68
N LEU A 101 6.31 -6.55 -3.07
CA LEU A 101 7.05 -5.32 -3.34
C LEU A 101 7.67 -5.32 -4.75
N GLN A 102 8.09 -6.48 -5.26
CA GLN A 102 8.52 -6.60 -6.64
C GLN A 102 7.39 -6.22 -7.62
N GLN A 103 6.20 -6.77 -7.43
CA GLN A 103 5.03 -6.45 -8.24
C GLN A 103 4.62 -4.97 -8.09
N TYR A 104 4.60 -4.47 -6.86
CA TYR A 104 4.25 -3.08 -6.55
C TYR A 104 5.16 -2.10 -7.30
N TYR A 105 6.48 -2.23 -7.12
CA TYR A 105 7.42 -1.29 -7.73
C TYR A 105 7.57 -1.48 -9.23
N HIS A 106 7.45 -2.72 -9.73
CA HIS A 106 7.40 -2.95 -11.17
C HIS A 106 6.20 -2.25 -11.80
N GLY A 107 5.02 -2.38 -11.21
CA GLY A 107 3.82 -1.67 -11.66
C GLY A 107 3.97 -0.15 -11.56
N LEU A 108 4.50 0.35 -10.43
CA LEU A 108 4.70 1.78 -10.21
C LEU A 108 5.64 2.41 -11.26
N ILE A 109 6.82 1.82 -11.51
CA ILE A 109 7.76 2.37 -12.49
C ILE A 109 7.21 2.27 -13.91
N THR A 110 6.48 1.20 -14.24
CA THR A 110 5.81 1.02 -15.54
C THR A 110 4.71 2.07 -15.75
N ALA A 111 3.88 2.32 -14.75
CA ALA A 111 2.85 3.37 -14.79
C ALA A 111 3.45 4.79 -14.96
N ASN A 112 4.73 4.97 -14.58
CA ASN A 112 5.49 6.20 -14.77
C ASN A 112 6.34 6.20 -16.06
N GLY A 113 6.05 5.32 -17.01
CA GLY A 113 6.65 5.31 -18.35
C GLY A 113 8.04 4.68 -18.43
N ILE A 114 8.45 3.88 -17.45
CA ILE A 114 9.68 3.12 -17.49
C ILE A 114 9.42 1.77 -18.17
N ASP A 115 10.35 1.36 -19.03
CA ASP A 115 10.26 0.09 -19.74
C ASP A 115 10.16 -1.09 -18.79
N THR A 116 9.26 -2.02 -19.07
CA THR A 116 9.00 -3.25 -18.31
C THR A 116 10.20 -4.19 -18.24
N SER A 117 11.22 -4.02 -19.11
CA SER A 117 12.48 -4.76 -19.06
C SER A 117 13.35 -4.37 -17.85
N ASN A 118 13.08 -3.22 -17.22
CA ASN A 118 13.82 -2.80 -16.02
C ASN A 118 13.43 -3.68 -14.82
N ALA A 119 14.40 -4.48 -14.36
CA ALA A 119 14.18 -5.38 -13.25
C ALA A 119 13.99 -4.61 -11.92
N VAL A 120 13.02 -5.07 -11.13
CA VAL A 120 12.91 -4.74 -9.70
C VAL A 120 13.43 -5.94 -8.91
N ILE A 121 14.42 -5.71 -8.08
CA ILE A 121 15.03 -6.74 -7.24
C ILE A 121 14.71 -6.43 -5.78
N THR A 122 14.09 -7.39 -5.11
CA THR A 122 13.72 -7.28 -3.69
C THR A 122 14.41 -8.36 -2.89
N THR A 123 14.93 -8.02 -1.72
CA THR A 123 15.56 -8.98 -0.81
C THR A 123 15.17 -8.65 0.61
N PHE A 124 14.54 -9.59 1.31
CA PHE A 124 14.07 -9.42 2.68
C PHE A 124 14.47 -10.58 3.57
N LYS A 125 14.62 -10.29 4.86
CA LYS A 125 14.79 -11.28 5.90
C LYS A 125 13.96 -10.92 7.12
N GLU A 126 13.41 -11.95 7.77
CA GLU A 126 12.78 -11.78 9.09
C GLU A 126 13.88 -11.49 10.13
N ILE A 127 13.60 -10.55 11.01
CA ILE A 127 14.51 -10.13 12.09
C ILE A 127 13.80 -10.28 13.45
N ALA A 128 14.50 -9.97 14.53
CA ALA A 128 13.87 -9.89 15.85
C ALA A 128 12.69 -8.91 15.78
N LYS A 129 11.51 -9.38 16.19
CA LYS A 129 10.27 -8.58 16.12
C LYS A 129 10.33 -7.38 17.06
N ASP A 130 9.79 -6.27 16.60
CA ASP A 130 9.58 -5.10 17.43
C ASP A 130 8.45 -5.33 18.45
N THR A 131 8.36 -4.47 19.47
CA THR A 131 7.60 -4.70 20.73
C THR A 131 6.11 -5.05 20.50
N HIS A 132 5.51 -4.60 19.44
CA HIS A 132 4.08 -4.78 19.17
C HIS A 132 3.78 -5.52 17.87
N ASP A 133 4.81 -6.04 17.23
CA ASP A 133 4.69 -6.75 15.96
C ASP A 133 4.42 -8.24 16.15
N VAL A 134 3.74 -8.83 15.18
CA VAL A 134 3.69 -10.29 15.02
C VAL A 134 4.97 -10.75 14.34
N LYS A 135 5.44 -9.97 13.35
CA LYS A 135 6.68 -10.16 12.61
C LYS A 135 7.28 -8.83 12.20
N THR A 136 8.59 -8.80 12.07
CA THR A 136 9.34 -7.66 11.56
C THR A 136 10.37 -8.12 10.54
N PHE A 137 10.54 -7.36 9.45
CA PHE A 137 11.49 -7.68 8.40
C PHE A 137 12.32 -6.46 8.04
N ASN A 138 13.55 -6.72 7.60
CA ASN A 138 14.38 -5.72 6.93
C ASN A 138 14.76 -6.22 5.54
N GLY A 139 14.88 -5.28 4.60
CA GLY A 139 15.26 -5.62 3.24
C GLY A 139 15.64 -4.43 2.40
N THR A 140 15.81 -4.69 1.12
CA THR A 140 16.13 -3.69 0.10
C THR A 140 15.28 -3.89 -1.13
N ILE A 141 15.03 -2.80 -1.83
CA ILE A 141 14.36 -2.74 -3.11
C ILE A 141 15.29 -2.01 -4.07
N GLN A 142 15.79 -2.69 -5.08
CA GLN A 142 16.55 -2.09 -6.17
C GLN A 142 15.65 -1.92 -7.38
N MET A 143 15.57 -0.72 -7.92
CA MET A 143 14.75 -0.41 -9.09
C MET A 143 15.33 0.74 -9.90
N PHE A 144 14.78 1.00 -11.08
CA PHE A 144 15.05 2.23 -11.81
C PHE A 144 14.18 3.37 -11.25
N ASP A 145 14.81 4.42 -10.78
CA ASP A 145 14.14 5.63 -10.30
C ASP A 145 13.66 6.47 -11.50
N TYR A 146 12.35 6.58 -11.67
CA TYR A 146 11.76 7.34 -12.77
C TYR A 146 11.88 8.86 -12.60
N MET A 147 12.15 9.36 -11.38
CA MET A 147 12.32 10.79 -11.08
C MET A 147 13.74 11.25 -11.41
N ALA A 148 14.76 10.57 -10.88
CA ALA A 148 16.16 10.95 -11.09
C ALA A 148 16.84 10.20 -12.27
N LYS A 149 16.10 9.28 -12.95
CA LYS A 149 16.56 8.53 -14.14
C LYS A 149 17.83 7.71 -13.90
N GLN A 150 17.92 7.06 -12.78
CA GLN A 150 19.06 6.22 -12.40
C GLN A 150 18.59 5.01 -11.57
N THR A 151 19.46 4.02 -11.40
CA THR A 151 19.17 2.92 -10.47
C THR A 151 19.27 3.42 -9.04
N ILE A 152 18.29 3.07 -8.21
CA ILE A 152 18.26 3.37 -6.77
C ILE A 152 18.09 2.09 -5.97
N VAL A 153 18.69 2.07 -4.77
CA VAL A 153 18.45 1.04 -3.76
C VAL A 153 17.78 1.70 -2.57
N ILE A 154 16.58 1.23 -2.24
CA ILE A 154 15.80 1.72 -1.11
C ILE A 154 15.88 0.68 0.00
N ASN A 155 16.32 1.09 1.19
CA ASN A 155 16.21 0.27 2.40
C ASN A 155 14.76 0.27 2.86
N CYS A 156 14.29 -0.86 3.38
CA CYS A 156 12.92 -1.01 3.83
C CYS A 156 12.86 -1.79 5.14
N LYS A 157 12.11 -1.25 6.11
CA LYS A 157 11.63 -1.99 7.28
C LYS A 157 10.17 -2.35 7.09
N VAL A 158 9.77 -3.53 7.54
CA VAL A 158 8.38 -3.98 7.43
C VAL A 158 7.90 -4.49 8.77
N HIS A 159 6.79 -3.97 9.21
CA HIS A 159 6.14 -4.32 10.47
C HIS A 159 4.78 -4.97 10.19
N VAL A 160 4.52 -6.10 10.81
CA VAL A 160 3.23 -6.80 10.69
C VAL A 160 2.52 -6.81 12.02
N LYS A 161 1.27 -6.37 12.03
CA LYS A 161 0.41 -6.35 13.23
C LYS A 161 -0.98 -6.88 12.93
N ILE A 162 -1.57 -7.54 13.91
CA ILE A 162 -2.97 -7.93 13.92
C ILE A 162 -3.62 -7.28 15.13
N CYS A 163 -4.62 -6.43 14.92
CA CYS A 163 -5.36 -5.82 16.01
C CYS A 163 -6.33 -6.84 16.63
N LYS A 164 -6.34 -6.95 17.95
CA LYS A 164 -7.25 -7.82 18.69
C LYS A 164 -8.71 -7.58 18.26
N ASN A 165 -9.46 -8.66 18.10
CA ASN A 165 -10.89 -8.71 17.71
C ASN A 165 -11.22 -8.25 16.28
N LYS A 166 -10.23 -8.10 15.40
CA LYS A 166 -10.49 -7.77 14.00
C LYS A 166 -9.75 -8.75 13.09
N THR A 167 -10.46 -9.31 12.13
CA THR A 167 -9.90 -10.12 11.04
C THR A 167 -9.24 -9.21 10.01
N LYS A 168 -8.26 -8.42 10.45
CA LYS A 168 -7.54 -7.44 9.62
C LYS A 168 -6.06 -7.54 9.91
N THR A 169 -5.28 -7.56 8.84
CA THR A 169 -3.82 -7.53 8.89
C THR A 169 -3.33 -6.14 8.53
N PHE A 170 -2.38 -5.64 9.29
CA PHE A 170 -1.69 -4.38 9.04
C PHE A 170 -0.26 -4.72 8.66
N ILE A 171 0.18 -4.26 7.49
CA ILE A 171 1.56 -4.35 7.05
C ILE A 171 2.05 -2.94 6.81
N PHE A 172 2.99 -2.49 7.63
CA PHE A 172 3.54 -1.14 7.55
C PHE A 172 4.95 -1.19 6.99
N TYR A 173 5.20 -0.37 6.01
CA TYR A 173 6.46 -0.27 5.29
C TYR A 173 7.07 1.09 5.52
N GLU A 174 8.33 1.13 5.95
CA GLU A 174 9.16 2.32 6.06
C GLU A 174 10.27 2.25 5.02
N LEU A 175 10.45 3.30 4.25
CA LEU A 175 11.31 3.30 3.07
C LEU A 175 12.20 4.54 3.03
N SER A 176 13.49 4.33 2.78
CA SER A 176 14.45 5.38 2.49
C SER A 176 15.69 4.81 1.81
N PRO A 177 16.31 5.49 0.84
CA PRO A 177 17.63 5.12 0.33
C PRO A 177 18.76 5.40 1.33
N LYS A 178 18.49 6.14 2.39
CA LYS A 178 19.47 6.46 3.42
C LYS A 178 19.80 5.22 4.27
N PRO A 179 21.05 5.09 4.77
CA PRO A 179 21.41 4.00 5.67
C PRO A 179 20.55 4.04 6.95
N LEU A 180 20.30 2.87 7.57
CA LEU A 180 19.43 2.75 8.75
C LEU A 180 19.86 3.60 9.96
N SER A 181 21.10 4.08 9.98
CA SER A 181 21.61 5.01 10.99
C SER A 181 21.27 6.49 10.74
N HIS A 182 20.68 6.81 9.58
CA HIS A 182 20.32 8.19 9.24
C HIS A 182 19.11 8.67 10.04
N ILE A 183 19.11 9.97 10.38
CA ILE A 183 18.07 10.60 11.22
C ILE A 183 16.65 10.44 10.66
N ILE A 184 16.47 10.29 9.34
CA ILE A 184 15.16 10.13 8.70
C ILE A 184 14.38 8.94 9.27
N TRP A 185 15.09 7.87 9.65
CA TRP A 185 14.46 6.67 10.21
C TRP A 185 13.75 6.92 11.53
N GLN A 186 14.23 7.90 12.34
CA GLN A 186 13.53 8.28 13.58
C GLN A 186 12.12 8.83 13.28
N SER A 187 11.99 9.60 12.19
CA SER A 187 10.69 10.14 11.78
C SER A 187 9.76 9.06 11.20
N LEU A 188 10.32 8.07 10.48
CA LEU A 188 9.57 6.94 9.95
C LEU A 188 9.13 6.00 11.09
N ASP A 189 10.07 5.60 11.96
CA ASP A 189 9.82 4.74 13.13
C ASP A 189 8.74 5.35 14.07
N ALA A 190 8.71 6.68 14.19
CA ALA A 190 7.71 7.37 15.01
C ALA A 190 6.28 7.10 14.55
N LEU A 191 6.03 7.00 13.22
CA LEU A 191 4.71 6.70 12.68
C LEU A 191 4.20 5.35 13.18
N TRP A 192 5.07 4.34 13.20
CA TRP A 192 4.70 3.00 13.67
C TRP A 192 4.61 2.90 15.19
N THR A 193 5.49 3.58 15.90
CA THR A 193 5.46 3.65 17.37
C THR A 193 4.16 4.29 17.88
N GLU A 194 3.66 5.30 17.18
CA GLU A 194 2.42 5.99 17.50
C GLU A 194 1.16 5.30 16.97
N PHE A 195 1.31 4.29 16.11
CA PHE A 195 0.19 3.57 15.52
C PHE A 195 -0.69 2.89 16.56
N LYS A 196 -2.01 3.09 16.46
CA LYS A 196 -2.99 2.50 17.37
C LYS A 196 -4.18 1.91 16.60
N CYS A 197 -4.55 0.69 16.95
CA CYS A 197 -5.83 0.14 16.55
C CYS A 197 -6.95 0.93 17.26
N LYS A 198 -7.93 1.44 16.53
CA LYS A 198 -9.15 1.97 17.14
C LYS A 198 -9.98 0.80 17.70
N LYS A 199 -10.63 1.03 18.85
CA LYS A 199 -11.52 0.06 19.48
C LYS A 199 -12.81 -0.14 18.69
#